data_d8217f95900cc18b11c5f20ac3fe0604
#
_entry.id   d8217f95900cc18b11c5f20ac3fe0604
#
_cell.length_a   1.000
_cell.length_b   1.000
_cell.length_c   1.000
_cell.angle_alpha   90.00
_cell.angle_beta   90.00
_cell.angle_gamma   90.00
#
_symmetry.space_group_name_H-M   'P 1'
#
loop_
_entity.id
_entity.type
_entity.pdbx_description
1 polymer ?
#
loop_
_entity_poly.entity_id
_entity_poly.type
_entity_poly.pdbx_seq_one_letter_code
_entity_poly.pdbx_strand_id
1 'polypeptide(L)'
;MKGRLTGMKAMTVFIVFLLALPLTSRTNRFATLTVAVPSAGTSLPLQLVIAYGWQIEVKEAFGYPWWTLGCFGVTFVTEREKVEGLKDRVLKVCRQTDWNPLTARHARSLASQQIHNWMREPLEWLRWQARIMAIDSYPAVLDPDQPARVRLDDLSAALKRIVRNDFTVLVNDPEADSPSFTVSPAKPYRLRLGFQRSTKLHSSQRTHWLWWTVAQGDPAAAMVLGELLGGGTGARWFQLLRGDKPIAYHAIAQVQWTPVGSELSLYAATMPNDFAIARQKTQQLLSELSRGRISGDEFDRAKRLAELKFAQMKSDIVAFNRTLAIWLVSGRRLDEWENLPAEIRSLSVKELVAFVRSLPSATEITAMP
;
A
#
# COMPACT_ATOMS: atom_id res chain seq x y z
N MET A 1 36.70 5.29 30.51
CA MET A 1 36.19 4.65 29.28
C MET A 1 35.11 5.56 28.69
N LYS A 2 35.47 6.40 27.71
CA LYS A 2 34.59 7.27 26.94
C LYS A 2 34.61 6.71 25.51
N GLY A 3 33.49 6.32 24.96
CA GLY A 3 33.45 5.80 23.60
C GLY A 3 32.06 5.72 22.99
N ARG A 4 31.78 6.67 22.11
CA ARG A 4 30.91 6.59 20.91
C ARG A 4 29.41 6.32 21.08
N LEU A 5 28.66 7.42 21.16
CA LEU A 5 27.26 7.53 20.74
C LEU A 5 27.15 8.76 19.82
N THR A 6 27.63 8.63 18.61
CA THR A 6 27.54 9.66 17.55
C THR A 6 27.19 8.99 16.23
N GLY A 7 25.93 8.71 16.00
CA GLY A 7 25.47 8.16 14.71
C GLY A 7 23.95 8.16 14.50
N MET A 8 23.16 8.38 15.53
CA MET A 8 21.70 8.21 15.40
C MET A 8 20.88 9.50 15.54
N LYS A 9 21.51 10.67 15.72
CA LYS A 9 20.79 11.94 15.91
C LYS A 9 20.51 12.74 14.63
N ALA A 10 21.15 12.41 13.51
CA ALA A 10 21.00 13.22 12.30
C ALA A 10 19.71 12.91 11.49
N MET A 11 19.17 11.71 11.59
CA MET A 11 17.99 11.31 10.79
C MET A 11 16.65 11.76 11.40
N THR A 12 16.57 11.86 12.72
CA THR A 12 15.34 12.27 13.43
C THR A 12 15.10 13.78 13.38
N VAL A 13 16.16 14.58 13.25
CA VAL A 13 16.07 16.05 13.21
C VAL A 13 15.52 16.56 11.88
N PHE A 14 15.71 15.85 10.75
CA PHE A 14 15.24 16.30 9.44
C PHE A 14 13.73 16.16 9.26
N ILE A 15 13.10 15.18 9.91
CA ILE A 15 11.63 14.96 9.82
C ILE A 15 10.86 15.99 10.68
N VAL A 16 11.42 16.43 11.81
CA VAL A 16 10.76 17.40 12.71
C VAL A 16 10.77 18.83 12.16
N PHE A 17 11.78 19.21 11.37
CA PHE A 17 11.86 20.57 10.80
C PHE A 17 10.88 20.82 9.63
N LEU A 18 10.42 19.76 8.96
CA LEU A 18 9.40 19.86 7.89
C LEU A 18 7.97 20.08 8.43
N LEU A 19 7.73 19.79 9.72
CA LEU A 19 6.41 19.89 10.36
C LEU A 19 6.11 21.28 11.00
N ALA A 20 7.09 22.19 11.06
CA ALA A 20 6.97 23.43 11.84
C ALA A 20 6.69 24.73 11.05
N LEU A 21 6.49 24.68 9.72
CA LEU A 21 6.10 25.86 8.93
C LEU A 21 4.60 25.78 8.57
N PRO A 22 3.87 26.89 8.47
CA PRO A 22 2.44 26.87 8.16
C PRO A 22 2.17 26.14 6.84
N LEU A 23 1.26 25.16 6.89
CA LEU A 23 0.93 24.22 5.82
C LEU A 23 0.53 24.89 4.49
N THR A 24 0.00 26.11 4.55
CA THR A 24 -0.56 26.83 3.38
C THR A 24 0.48 27.45 2.46
N SER A 25 1.70 27.76 2.94
CA SER A 25 2.74 28.38 2.09
C SER A 25 3.77 27.40 1.54
N ARG A 26 3.71 26.10 1.93
CA ARG A 26 4.72 25.09 1.59
C ARG A 26 4.31 24.16 0.46
N THR A 27 3.02 23.89 0.30
CA THR A 27 2.52 22.95 -0.71
C THR A 27 2.73 23.44 -2.13
N ASN A 28 2.74 24.76 -2.33
CA ASN A 28 2.88 25.36 -3.66
C ASN A 28 4.32 25.38 -4.21
N ARG A 29 5.33 25.01 -3.39
CA ARG A 29 6.75 25.04 -3.81
C ARG A 29 7.21 23.73 -4.43
N PHE A 30 6.56 22.63 -4.12
CA PHE A 30 6.98 21.30 -4.55
C PHE A 30 5.95 20.67 -5.48
N ALA A 31 6.45 20.06 -6.54
CA ALA A 31 5.70 19.20 -7.44
C ALA A 31 6.12 17.74 -7.24
N THR A 32 5.25 16.83 -7.64
CA THR A 32 5.54 15.39 -7.62
C THR A 32 5.46 14.78 -9.00
N LEU A 33 6.35 13.84 -9.27
CA LEU A 33 6.34 13.01 -10.46
C LEU A 33 6.37 11.54 -10.04
N THR A 34 5.35 10.79 -10.44
CA THR A 34 5.28 9.35 -10.17
C THR A 34 5.41 8.58 -11.47
N VAL A 35 6.30 7.58 -11.46
CA VAL A 35 6.34 6.53 -12.48
C VAL A 35 5.83 5.26 -11.86
N ALA A 36 4.81 4.68 -12.48
CA ALA A 36 4.19 3.43 -12.07
C ALA A 36 4.23 2.41 -13.20
N VAL A 37 4.45 1.15 -12.85
CA VAL A 37 4.59 0.04 -13.78
C VAL A 37 3.71 -1.12 -13.32
N PRO A 38 2.87 -1.69 -14.19
CA PRO A 38 2.20 -2.95 -13.93
C PRO A 38 3.22 -4.06 -13.64
N SER A 39 2.99 -4.84 -12.58
CA SER A 39 3.94 -5.87 -12.15
C SER A 39 3.84 -7.20 -12.89
N ALA A 40 2.95 -7.31 -13.90
CA ALA A 40 2.72 -8.53 -14.67
C ALA A 40 4.02 -9.13 -15.22
N GLY A 41 4.30 -10.37 -14.84
CA GLY A 41 5.48 -11.11 -15.29
C GLY A 41 6.81 -10.64 -14.68
N THR A 42 6.79 -9.77 -13.66
CA THR A 42 7.99 -9.33 -12.92
C THR A 42 7.90 -9.82 -11.48
N SER A 43 8.88 -10.61 -11.05
CA SER A 43 8.91 -11.11 -9.66
C SER A 43 9.13 -9.98 -8.65
N LEU A 44 8.66 -10.17 -7.42
CA LEU A 44 8.80 -9.17 -6.36
C LEU A 44 10.25 -8.70 -6.13
N PRO A 45 11.28 -9.58 -6.08
CA PRO A 45 12.66 -9.14 -5.95
C PRO A 45 13.13 -8.22 -7.08
N LEU A 46 12.74 -8.51 -8.32
CA LEU A 46 13.04 -7.65 -9.47
C LEU A 46 12.33 -6.30 -9.38
N GLN A 47 11.06 -6.27 -8.97
CA GLN A 47 10.32 -5.02 -8.78
C GLN A 47 11.01 -4.12 -7.76
N LEU A 48 11.45 -4.69 -6.62
CA LEU A 48 12.16 -3.98 -5.57
C LEU A 48 13.49 -3.40 -6.09
N VAL A 49 14.30 -4.23 -6.74
CA VAL A 49 15.60 -3.80 -7.29
C VAL A 49 15.41 -2.70 -8.34
N ILE A 50 14.42 -2.83 -9.22
CA ILE A 50 14.15 -1.83 -10.26
C ILE A 50 13.72 -0.50 -9.65
N ALA A 51 12.78 -0.49 -8.70
CA ALA A 51 12.31 0.76 -8.09
C ALA A 51 13.42 1.48 -7.32
N TYR A 52 14.24 0.75 -6.56
CA TYR A 52 15.41 1.34 -5.89
C TYR A 52 16.48 1.82 -6.88
N GLY A 53 16.68 1.10 -7.98
CA GLY A 53 17.63 1.53 -9.02
C GLY A 53 17.19 2.85 -9.67
N TRP A 54 15.93 3.02 -9.99
CA TRP A 54 15.40 4.30 -10.49
C TRP A 54 15.57 5.42 -9.47
N GLN A 55 15.32 5.16 -8.20
CA GLN A 55 15.59 6.13 -7.13
C GLN A 55 17.06 6.56 -7.07
N ILE A 56 18.00 5.62 -7.22
CA ILE A 56 19.44 5.89 -7.16
C ILE A 56 19.93 6.68 -8.36
N GLU A 57 19.44 6.35 -9.57
CA GLU A 57 19.87 6.97 -10.82
C GLU A 57 19.32 8.40 -11.00
N VAL A 58 18.17 8.72 -10.38
CA VAL A 58 17.59 10.07 -10.39
C VAL A 58 18.09 10.82 -9.17
N LYS A 59 19.20 11.56 -9.34
CA LYS A 59 19.91 12.27 -8.25
C LYS A 59 19.33 13.64 -7.93
N GLU A 60 18.56 14.20 -8.85
CA GLU A 60 18.06 15.58 -8.80
C GLU A 60 16.78 15.74 -7.97
N ALA A 61 16.21 14.63 -7.46
CA ALA A 61 14.96 14.63 -6.70
C ALA A 61 14.98 13.59 -5.58
N PHE A 62 14.11 13.79 -4.59
CA PHE A 62 13.88 12.80 -3.55
C PHE A 62 12.92 11.73 -4.07
N GLY A 63 13.40 10.51 -4.27
CA GLY A 63 12.62 9.37 -4.73
C GLY A 63 12.08 8.53 -3.57
N TYR A 64 10.81 8.15 -3.67
CA TYR A 64 10.11 7.28 -2.72
C TYR A 64 9.62 6.03 -3.46
N PRO A 65 10.38 4.92 -3.45
CA PRO A 65 9.95 3.66 -4.03
C PRO A 65 8.74 3.09 -3.29
N TRP A 66 7.84 2.45 -4.03
CA TRP A 66 6.65 1.83 -3.45
C TRP A 66 6.19 0.62 -4.25
N TRP A 67 5.46 -0.26 -3.57
CA TRP A 67 4.94 -1.50 -4.12
C TRP A 67 3.54 -1.75 -3.62
N THR A 68 2.73 -2.35 -4.47
CA THR A 68 1.40 -2.84 -4.10
C THR A 68 1.11 -4.12 -4.88
N LEU A 69 -0.04 -4.71 -4.64
CA LEU A 69 -0.52 -5.85 -5.40
C LEU A 69 -0.83 -5.39 -6.83
N GLY A 70 -0.05 -5.84 -7.81
CA GLY A 70 -0.31 -5.58 -9.23
C GLY A 70 0.50 -4.44 -9.86
N CYS A 71 1.16 -3.57 -9.10
CA CYS A 71 2.09 -2.57 -9.64
C CYS A 71 3.14 -2.14 -8.63
N PHE A 72 4.16 -1.47 -9.14
CA PHE A 72 5.21 -0.83 -8.35
C PHE A 72 5.67 0.47 -9.03
N GLY A 73 6.39 1.30 -8.31
CA GLY A 73 6.86 2.54 -8.88
C GLY A 73 7.74 3.36 -7.95
N VAL A 74 8.01 4.59 -8.37
CA VAL A 74 8.71 5.60 -7.59
C VAL A 74 7.97 6.92 -7.72
N THR A 75 7.75 7.59 -6.60
CA THR A 75 7.26 8.96 -6.56
C THR A 75 8.44 9.87 -6.25
N PHE A 76 8.74 10.81 -7.11
CA PHE A 76 9.76 11.83 -6.93
C PHE A 76 9.14 13.13 -6.47
N VAL A 77 9.83 13.81 -5.56
CA VAL A 77 9.48 15.16 -5.09
C VAL A 77 10.59 16.11 -5.51
N THR A 78 10.23 17.20 -6.17
CA THR A 78 11.17 18.22 -6.63
C THR A 78 10.58 19.62 -6.45
N GLU A 79 11.40 20.65 -6.59
CA GLU A 79 10.92 22.00 -6.71
C GLU A 79 10.10 22.14 -7.99
N ARG A 80 9.01 22.88 -7.92
CA ARG A 80 8.03 23.03 -9.00
C ARG A 80 8.66 23.42 -10.34
N GLU A 81 9.56 24.40 -10.30
CA GLU A 81 10.23 24.93 -11.49
C GLU A 81 11.09 23.88 -12.23
N LYS A 82 11.45 22.79 -11.54
CA LYS A 82 12.32 21.72 -12.07
C LYS A 82 11.53 20.50 -12.56
N VAL A 83 10.21 20.47 -12.39
CA VAL A 83 9.41 19.24 -12.62
C VAL A 83 9.44 18.77 -14.08
N GLU A 84 9.38 19.67 -15.05
CA GLU A 84 9.40 19.29 -16.47
C GLU A 84 10.79 18.72 -16.88
N GLY A 85 11.87 19.36 -16.47
CA GLY A 85 13.21 18.82 -16.71
C GLY A 85 13.45 17.50 -15.99
N LEU A 86 12.86 17.32 -14.79
CA LEU A 86 12.90 16.07 -14.06
C LEU A 86 12.13 14.97 -14.80
N LYS A 87 10.99 15.27 -15.41
CA LYS A 87 10.17 14.30 -16.16
C LYS A 87 10.99 13.65 -17.28
N ASP A 88 11.69 14.44 -18.09
CA ASP A 88 12.53 13.92 -19.17
C ASP A 88 13.69 13.07 -18.63
N ARG A 89 14.29 13.52 -17.54
CA ARG A 89 15.36 12.78 -16.88
C ARG A 89 14.89 11.44 -16.33
N VAL A 90 13.77 11.43 -15.61
CA VAL A 90 13.17 10.22 -15.06
C VAL A 90 12.78 9.24 -16.17
N LEU A 91 12.14 9.71 -17.23
CA LEU A 91 11.80 8.86 -18.37
C LEU A 91 13.03 8.28 -19.06
N LYS A 92 14.10 9.06 -19.19
CA LYS A 92 15.39 8.58 -19.70
C LYS A 92 15.95 7.45 -18.84
N VAL A 93 15.96 7.63 -17.51
CA VAL A 93 16.42 6.62 -16.54
C VAL A 93 15.55 5.37 -16.58
N CYS A 94 14.22 5.52 -16.59
CA CYS A 94 13.30 4.39 -16.63
C CYS A 94 13.42 3.56 -17.93
N ARG A 95 13.88 4.18 -19.03
CA ARG A 95 14.11 3.50 -20.31
C ARG A 95 15.49 2.85 -20.44
N GLN A 96 16.39 3.06 -19.47
CA GLN A 96 17.68 2.37 -19.45
C GLN A 96 17.50 0.88 -19.17
N THR A 97 18.06 0.04 -20.02
CA THR A 97 17.99 -1.42 -19.89
C THR A 97 19.26 -2.04 -19.35
N ASP A 98 20.35 -1.27 -19.34
CA ASP A 98 21.67 -1.70 -18.88
C ASP A 98 22.13 -0.74 -17.77
N TRP A 99 22.20 -1.27 -16.56
CA TRP A 99 22.58 -0.50 -15.39
C TRP A 99 24.05 -0.71 -15.04
N ASN A 100 24.67 0.33 -14.51
CA ASN A 100 25.97 0.23 -13.88
C ASN A 100 25.92 -0.84 -12.76
N PRO A 101 26.92 -1.76 -12.71
CA PRO A 101 26.99 -2.79 -11.67
C PRO A 101 26.95 -2.25 -10.23
N LEU A 102 27.47 -1.04 -9.97
CA LEU A 102 27.41 -0.40 -8.66
C LEU A 102 25.98 0.00 -8.30
N THR A 103 25.22 0.60 -9.23
CA THR A 103 23.81 0.91 -9.05
C THR A 103 23.01 -0.35 -8.75
N ALA A 104 23.20 -1.41 -9.54
CA ALA A 104 22.52 -2.69 -9.32
C ALA A 104 22.85 -3.32 -7.95
N ARG A 105 24.13 -3.24 -7.52
CA ARG A 105 24.54 -3.72 -6.18
C ARG A 105 23.85 -2.93 -5.06
N HIS A 106 23.84 -1.61 -5.15
CA HIS A 106 23.21 -0.75 -4.15
C HIS A 106 21.69 -0.97 -4.09
N ALA A 107 21.04 -1.03 -5.27
CA ALA A 107 19.61 -1.32 -5.37
C ALA A 107 19.23 -2.67 -4.75
N ARG A 108 20.04 -3.72 -4.96
CA ARG A 108 19.85 -5.06 -4.32
C ARG A 108 19.96 -4.97 -2.81
N SER A 109 20.94 -4.22 -2.29
CA SER A 109 21.12 -4.03 -0.84
C SER A 109 19.90 -3.34 -0.21
N LEU A 110 19.40 -2.27 -0.82
CA LEU A 110 18.20 -1.57 -0.34
C LEU A 110 16.95 -2.44 -0.44
N ALA A 111 16.82 -3.22 -1.50
CA ALA A 111 15.71 -4.16 -1.68
C ALA A 111 15.72 -5.26 -0.61
N SER A 112 16.88 -5.82 -0.29
CA SER A 112 17.04 -6.79 0.80
C SER A 112 16.70 -6.17 2.15
N GLN A 113 17.17 -4.96 2.42
CA GLN A 113 16.84 -4.23 3.65
C GLN A 113 15.33 -3.97 3.78
N GLN A 114 14.65 -3.65 2.67
CA GLN A 114 13.19 -3.45 2.69
C GLN A 114 12.44 -4.73 3.07
N ILE A 115 12.85 -5.89 2.54
CA ILE A 115 12.25 -7.17 2.93
C ILE A 115 12.52 -7.46 4.42
N HIS A 116 13.72 -7.23 4.91
CA HIS A 116 14.03 -7.35 6.33
C HIS A 116 13.13 -6.45 7.20
N ASN A 117 12.87 -5.23 6.77
CA ASN A 117 11.98 -4.32 7.48
C ASN A 117 10.54 -4.87 7.53
N TRP A 118 10.02 -5.38 6.40
CA TRP A 118 8.69 -6.01 6.40
C TRP A 118 8.62 -7.24 7.31
N MET A 119 9.69 -8.05 7.36
CA MET A 119 9.73 -9.24 8.22
C MET A 119 9.75 -8.91 9.72
N ARG A 120 10.18 -7.70 10.11
CA ARG A 120 10.17 -7.23 11.51
C ARG A 120 8.81 -6.74 11.96
N GLU A 121 7.94 -6.35 11.03
CA GLU A 121 6.61 -5.82 11.29
C GLU A 121 5.56 -6.91 11.02
N PRO A 122 4.96 -7.55 12.04
CA PRO A 122 4.08 -8.71 11.85
C PRO A 122 2.93 -8.46 10.88
N LEU A 123 2.31 -7.27 10.89
CA LEU A 123 1.25 -6.92 9.95
C LEU A 123 1.75 -6.91 8.50
N GLU A 124 2.86 -6.24 8.24
CA GLU A 124 3.42 -6.16 6.88
C GLU A 124 3.91 -7.53 6.41
N TRP A 125 4.54 -8.29 7.28
CA TRP A 125 4.97 -9.64 6.95
C TRP A 125 3.79 -10.56 6.57
N LEU A 126 2.71 -10.58 7.37
CA LEU A 126 1.52 -11.37 7.07
C LEU A 126 0.83 -10.90 5.79
N ARG A 127 0.76 -9.59 5.55
CA ARG A 127 0.19 -9.00 4.33
C ARG A 127 0.98 -9.44 3.09
N TRP A 128 2.30 -9.40 3.15
CA TRP A 128 3.13 -9.85 2.05
C TRP A 128 3.04 -11.36 1.82
N GLN A 129 2.90 -12.16 2.88
CA GLN A 129 2.61 -13.59 2.74
C GLN A 129 1.27 -13.82 2.02
N ALA A 130 0.22 -13.06 2.36
CA ALA A 130 -1.08 -13.14 1.68
C ALA A 130 -0.96 -12.79 0.19
N ARG A 131 -0.26 -11.71 -0.13
CA ARG A 131 -0.01 -11.26 -1.52
C ARG A 131 0.80 -12.29 -2.32
N ILE A 132 1.83 -12.86 -1.72
CA ILE A 132 2.68 -13.90 -2.33
C ILE A 132 1.83 -15.14 -2.66
N MET A 133 0.99 -15.58 -1.74
CA MET A 133 0.12 -16.73 -1.95
C MET A 133 -0.97 -16.48 -3.00
N ALA A 134 -1.38 -15.22 -3.15
CA ALA A 134 -2.42 -14.84 -4.10
C ALA A 134 -1.93 -14.72 -5.55
N ILE A 135 -0.62 -14.56 -5.78
CA ILE A 135 -0.03 -14.35 -7.12
C ILE A 135 1.04 -15.39 -7.41
N ASP A 136 0.82 -16.23 -8.42
CA ASP A 136 1.74 -17.29 -8.82
C ASP A 136 3.14 -16.80 -9.26
N SER A 137 3.25 -15.56 -9.74
CA SER A 137 4.52 -14.97 -10.20
C SER A 137 5.40 -14.46 -9.07
N TYR A 138 4.90 -14.45 -7.82
CA TYR A 138 5.69 -14.06 -6.68
C TYR A 138 6.45 -15.27 -6.09
N PRO A 139 7.57 -15.03 -5.39
CA PRO A 139 8.28 -16.12 -4.73
C PRO A 139 7.38 -16.77 -3.66
N ALA A 140 7.51 -18.07 -3.48
CA ALA A 140 6.67 -18.82 -2.53
C ALA A 140 6.86 -18.38 -1.06
N VAL A 141 7.98 -17.74 -0.75
CA VAL A 141 8.32 -17.24 0.59
C VAL A 141 9.02 -15.90 0.45
N LEU A 142 8.74 -14.98 1.36
CA LEU A 142 9.48 -13.72 1.46
C LEU A 142 10.87 -14.00 2.03
N ASP A 143 11.89 -13.92 1.19
CA ASP A 143 13.29 -14.18 1.53
C ASP A 143 14.10 -12.89 1.29
N PRO A 144 14.71 -12.31 2.35
CA PRO A 144 15.46 -11.06 2.23
C PRO A 144 16.71 -11.19 1.37
N ASP A 145 17.22 -12.39 1.15
CA ASP A 145 18.40 -12.62 0.31
C ASP A 145 18.07 -12.74 -1.19
N GLN A 146 16.80 -12.88 -1.54
CA GLN A 146 16.39 -12.99 -2.95
C GLN A 146 16.81 -11.79 -3.80
N PRO A 147 16.64 -10.51 -3.37
CA PRO A 147 17.12 -9.38 -4.14
C PRO A 147 18.63 -9.42 -4.42
N ALA A 148 19.43 -9.92 -3.47
CA ALA A 148 20.89 -10.06 -3.64
C ALA A 148 21.26 -11.06 -4.75
N ARG A 149 20.40 -12.06 -5.01
CA ARG A 149 20.58 -13.11 -6.03
C ARG A 149 20.07 -12.71 -7.42
N VAL A 150 19.41 -11.55 -7.57
CA VAL A 150 18.98 -11.05 -8.88
C VAL A 150 20.19 -10.85 -9.78
N ARG A 151 20.25 -11.57 -10.90
CA ARG A 151 21.34 -11.45 -11.88
C ARG A 151 21.15 -10.19 -12.73
N LEU A 152 22.25 -9.65 -13.26
CA LEU A 152 22.19 -8.48 -14.16
C LEU A 152 21.43 -8.80 -15.44
N ASP A 153 21.56 -10.03 -15.96
CA ASP A 153 20.83 -10.45 -17.15
C ASP A 153 19.31 -10.50 -16.92
N ASP A 154 18.88 -11.00 -15.75
CA ASP A 154 17.47 -11.04 -15.37
C ASP A 154 16.90 -9.63 -15.20
N LEU A 155 17.70 -8.74 -14.61
CA LEU A 155 17.37 -7.32 -14.46
C LEU A 155 17.21 -6.63 -15.82
N SER A 156 18.19 -6.81 -16.71
CA SER A 156 18.16 -6.25 -18.08
C SER A 156 16.98 -6.80 -18.87
N ALA A 157 16.70 -8.10 -18.78
CA ALA A 157 15.52 -8.71 -19.43
C ALA A 157 14.19 -8.15 -18.90
N ALA A 158 14.09 -7.94 -17.57
CA ALA A 158 12.91 -7.33 -16.95
C ALA A 158 12.74 -5.87 -17.39
N LEU A 159 13.81 -5.08 -17.39
CA LEU A 159 13.79 -3.68 -17.85
C LEU A 159 13.38 -3.58 -19.32
N LYS A 160 13.96 -4.40 -20.22
CA LYS A 160 13.55 -4.45 -21.63
C LYS A 160 12.07 -4.75 -21.83
N ARG A 161 11.51 -5.63 -20.99
CA ARG A 161 10.07 -5.97 -21.02
C ARG A 161 9.22 -4.80 -20.52
N ILE A 162 9.64 -4.13 -19.44
CA ILE A 162 8.94 -2.97 -18.89
C ILE A 162 8.92 -1.83 -19.91
N VAL A 163 10.07 -1.52 -20.52
CA VAL A 163 10.19 -0.43 -21.52
C VAL A 163 9.25 -0.65 -22.72
N ARG A 164 8.97 -1.90 -23.12
CA ARG A 164 8.05 -2.23 -24.23
C ARG A 164 6.57 -2.00 -23.88
N ASN A 165 6.22 -1.95 -22.60
CA ASN A 165 4.82 -1.88 -22.15
C ASN A 165 4.39 -0.47 -21.72
N ASP A 166 5.22 0.54 -21.98
CA ASP A 166 5.04 1.92 -21.52
C ASP A 166 4.92 2.08 -19.98
N PHE A 167 5.07 3.32 -19.54
CA PHE A 167 4.96 3.68 -18.12
C PHE A 167 3.68 4.48 -17.90
N THR A 168 3.05 4.32 -16.73
CA THR A 168 2.17 5.35 -16.21
C THR A 168 3.02 6.43 -15.61
N VAL A 169 2.91 7.65 -16.13
CA VAL A 169 3.61 8.82 -15.64
C VAL A 169 2.57 9.83 -15.17
N LEU A 170 2.69 10.26 -13.94
CA LEU A 170 1.79 11.24 -13.33
C LEU A 170 2.62 12.41 -12.80
N VAL A 171 2.37 13.60 -13.31
CA VAL A 171 2.92 14.85 -12.79
C VAL A 171 1.80 15.59 -12.09
N ASN A 172 2.02 15.92 -10.82
CA ASN A 172 1.12 16.74 -10.03
C ASN A 172 1.84 18.02 -9.61
N ASP A 173 1.47 19.09 -10.26
CA ASP A 173 1.84 20.46 -9.88
C ASP A 173 0.66 21.04 -9.10
N PRO A 174 0.85 21.47 -7.84
CA PRO A 174 -0.25 21.96 -7.00
C PRO A 174 -0.88 23.28 -7.48
N GLU A 175 -0.26 23.96 -8.45
CA GLU A 175 -0.86 25.18 -9.07
C GLU A 175 -1.48 24.91 -10.44
N ALA A 176 -1.33 23.70 -10.98
CA ALA A 176 -2.05 23.31 -12.19
C ALA A 176 -3.49 22.92 -11.85
N ASP A 177 -4.43 23.26 -12.74
CA ASP A 177 -5.86 22.93 -12.57
C ASP A 177 -6.09 21.42 -12.45
N SER A 178 -5.23 20.61 -13.09
CA SER A 178 -5.30 19.15 -13.07
C SER A 178 -3.93 18.51 -13.24
N PRO A 179 -3.69 17.32 -12.68
CA PRO A 179 -2.46 16.58 -12.90
C PRO A 179 -2.35 16.16 -14.38
N SER A 180 -1.15 16.24 -14.94
CA SER A 180 -0.86 15.68 -16.26
C SER A 180 -0.45 14.21 -16.13
N PHE A 181 -0.95 13.34 -17.04
CA PHE A 181 -0.62 11.92 -16.98
C PHE A 181 -0.63 11.22 -18.33
N THR A 182 0.18 10.16 -18.41
CA THR A 182 0.10 9.11 -19.43
C THR A 182 -0.18 7.80 -18.70
N VAL A 183 -1.09 6.99 -19.17
CA VAL A 183 -1.52 5.76 -18.49
C VAL A 183 -1.13 4.53 -19.28
N SER A 184 -0.48 3.57 -18.60
CA SER A 184 -0.35 2.19 -19.05
C SER A 184 -1.12 1.30 -18.06
N PRO A 185 -2.35 0.88 -18.41
CA PRO A 185 -3.18 0.12 -17.49
C PRO A 185 -2.62 -1.27 -17.23
N ALA A 186 -2.77 -1.74 -15.99
CA ALA A 186 -2.40 -3.10 -15.63
C ALA A 186 -3.30 -4.11 -16.32
N LYS A 187 -2.72 -5.23 -16.75
CA LYS A 187 -3.50 -6.39 -17.17
C LYS A 187 -4.16 -7.01 -15.94
N PRO A 188 -5.42 -7.47 -16.04
CA PRO A 188 -6.09 -8.15 -14.95
C PRO A 188 -5.28 -9.35 -14.45
N TYR A 189 -5.13 -9.47 -13.14
CA TYR A 189 -4.56 -10.66 -12.51
C TYR A 189 -5.67 -11.59 -12.06
N ARG A 190 -5.46 -12.88 -12.22
CA ARG A 190 -6.28 -13.87 -11.54
C ARG A 190 -5.66 -14.11 -10.16
N LEU A 191 -6.36 -13.66 -9.11
CA LEU A 191 -5.96 -13.89 -7.74
C LEU A 191 -6.46 -15.23 -7.25
N ARG A 192 -5.64 -15.94 -6.49
CA ARG A 192 -6.05 -17.08 -5.67
C ARG A 192 -6.34 -16.57 -4.27
N LEU A 193 -7.56 -16.71 -3.82
CA LEU A 193 -8.02 -16.29 -2.50
C LEU A 193 -8.58 -17.49 -1.72
N GLY A 194 -8.85 -17.31 -0.43
CA GLY A 194 -9.48 -18.34 0.40
C GLY A 194 -8.50 -19.34 1.02
N PHE A 195 -7.22 -19.02 1.10
CA PHE A 195 -6.24 -19.88 1.76
C PHE A 195 -6.27 -19.71 3.27
N GLN A 196 -5.92 -20.79 3.97
CA GLN A 196 -5.58 -20.75 5.39
C GLN A 196 -4.16 -21.26 5.57
N ARG A 197 -3.33 -20.49 6.25
CA ARG A 197 -1.95 -20.83 6.55
C ARG A 197 -1.59 -20.48 7.97
N SER A 198 -0.97 -21.42 8.67
CA SER A 198 -0.32 -21.18 9.95
C SER A 198 1.18 -21.27 9.80
N THR A 199 1.89 -20.42 10.52
CA THR A 199 3.36 -20.38 10.56
C THR A 199 3.80 -20.07 11.98
N LYS A 200 5.09 -20.24 12.29
CA LYS A 200 5.67 -19.89 13.58
C LYS A 200 6.38 -18.55 13.49
N LEU A 201 6.23 -17.73 14.53
CA LEU A 201 6.93 -16.46 14.69
C LEU A 201 7.64 -16.48 16.05
N HIS A 202 8.81 -17.07 16.09
CA HIS A 202 9.59 -17.28 17.33
C HIS A 202 9.99 -16.00 18.07
N SER A 203 9.86 -14.84 17.45
CA SER A 203 10.15 -13.53 18.07
C SER A 203 8.97 -12.93 18.85
N SER A 204 7.81 -13.58 18.87
CA SER A 204 6.60 -13.06 19.50
C SER A 204 5.99 -14.06 20.47
N GLN A 205 5.51 -13.55 21.61
CA GLN A 205 4.67 -14.32 22.56
C GLN A 205 3.18 -14.27 22.19
N ARG A 206 2.82 -13.60 21.10
CA ARG A 206 1.45 -13.37 20.66
C ARG A 206 1.16 -14.13 19.37
N THR A 207 -0.10 -14.48 19.21
CA THR A 207 -0.64 -14.94 17.94
C THR A 207 -1.02 -13.72 17.11
N HIS A 208 -0.40 -13.58 15.96
CA HIS A 208 -0.70 -12.57 14.95
C HIS A 208 -1.56 -13.18 13.87
N TRP A 209 -2.68 -12.57 13.57
CA TRP A 209 -3.66 -13.06 12.61
C TRP A 209 -4.03 -11.98 11.62
N LEU A 210 -4.04 -12.35 10.35
CA LEU A 210 -4.49 -11.54 9.23
C LEU A 210 -5.65 -12.25 8.54
N TRP A 211 -6.80 -11.59 8.47
CA TRP A 211 -7.87 -11.86 7.53
C TRP A 211 -7.71 -10.88 6.36
N TRP A 212 -7.58 -11.39 5.14
CA TRP A 212 -7.22 -10.60 3.98
C TRP A 212 -8.02 -11.02 2.76
N THR A 213 -8.54 -10.06 2.00
CA THR A 213 -9.20 -10.29 0.72
C THR A 213 -9.01 -9.12 -0.22
N VAL A 214 -9.31 -9.33 -1.52
CA VAL A 214 -9.30 -8.28 -2.54
C VAL A 214 -10.68 -8.20 -3.16
N ALA A 215 -11.40 -7.14 -2.85
CA ALA A 215 -12.74 -6.88 -3.38
C ALA A 215 -12.67 -6.26 -4.77
N GLN A 216 -13.44 -6.78 -5.69
CA GLN A 216 -13.75 -6.13 -6.96
C GLN A 216 -14.95 -5.19 -6.75
N GLY A 217 -15.01 -4.08 -7.48
CA GLY A 217 -16.19 -3.23 -7.48
C GLY A 217 -16.01 -1.86 -6.85
N ASP A 218 -16.97 -1.42 -6.05
CA ASP A 218 -17.13 -0.05 -5.60
C ASP A 218 -16.06 0.40 -4.57
N PRO A 219 -15.18 1.36 -4.92
CA PRO A 219 -14.18 1.89 -4.00
C PRO A 219 -14.76 2.68 -2.84
N ALA A 220 -15.89 3.36 -3.03
CA ALA A 220 -16.56 4.12 -1.97
C ALA A 220 -17.07 3.16 -0.88
N ALA A 221 -17.72 2.06 -1.30
CA ALA A 221 -18.16 1.02 -0.39
C ALA A 221 -16.98 0.36 0.35
N ALA A 222 -15.86 0.12 -0.34
CA ALA A 222 -14.65 -0.41 0.28
C ALA A 222 -14.09 0.53 1.35
N MET A 223 -14.00 1.84 1.07
CA MET A 223 -13.54 2.84 2.04
C MET A 223 -14.46 2.90 3.25
N VAL A 224 -15.78 3.00 3.03
CA VAL A 224 -16.75 3.06 4.13
C VAL A 224 -16.70 1.80 4.98
N LEU A 225 -16.58 0.61 4.38
CA LEU A 225 -16.38 -0.63 5.13
C LEU A 225 -15.10 -0.62 5.96
N GLY A 226 -14.00 -0.13 5.40
CA GLY A 226 -12.73 0.02 6.12
C GLY A 226 -12.88 0.90 7.37
N GLU A 227 -13.59 2.03 7.26
CA GLU A 227 -13.82 2.95 8.38
C GLU A 227 -14.87 2.42 9.37
N LEU A 228 -15.88 1.70 8.91
CA LEU A 228 -16.85 1.01 9.79
C LEU A 228 -16.16 -0.02 10.68
N LEU A 229 -15.18 -0.75 10.13
CA LEU A 229 -14.43 -1.79 10.84
C LEU A 229 -13.28 -1.21 11.69
N GLY A 230 -12.51 -0.26 11.18
CA GLY A 230 -11.25 0.20 11.76
C GLY A 230 -11.06 1.72 11.89
N GLY A 231 -12.08 2.53 11.63
CA GLY A 231 -12.05 3.99 11.70
C GLY A 231 -11.94 4.55 13.12
N GLY A 232 -10.86 4.27 13.81
CA GLY A 232 -10.57 4.73 15.17
C GLY A 232 -11.15 3.85 16.27
N THR A 233 -11.06 4.34 17.51
CA THR A 233 -11.47 3.58 18.72
C THR A 233 -12.95 3.27 18.79
N GLY A 234 -13.81 4.05 18.11
CA GLY A 234 -15.25 3.80 18.02
C GLY A 234 -15.65 2.84 16.90
N ALA A 235 -14.73 2.33 16.11
CA ALA A 235 -15.02 1.39 15.04
C ALA A 235 -15.46 0.02 15.58
N ARG A 236 -16.40 -0.61 14.88
CA ARG A 236 -17.11 -1.78 15.40
C ARG A 236 -16.21 -2.97 15.67
N TRP A 237 -15.26 -3.26 14.77
CA TRP A 237 -14.33 -4.36 14.97
C TRP A 237 -13.28 -4.05 16.04
N PHE A 238 -12.83 -2.78 16.14
CA PHE A 238 -11.97 -2.35 17.22
C PHE A 238 -12.66 -2.53 18.58
N GLN A 239 -13.90 -2.07 18.73
CA GLN A 239 -14.67 -2.22 19.96
C GLN A 239 -14.91 -3.69 20.31
N LEU A 240 -15.18 -4.54 19.31
CA LEU A 240 -15.39 -5.97 19.49
C LEU A 240 -14.18 -6.69 20.10
N LEU A 241 -12.95 -6.28 19.71
CA LEU A 241 -11.72 -6.92 20.15
C LEU A 241 -11.00 -6.17 21.28
N ARG A 242 -11.27 -4.88 21.46
CA ARG A 242 -10.54 -4.00 22.39
C ARG A 242 -11.44 -3.14 23.29
N GLY A 243 -12.75 -3.35 23.30
CA GLY A 243 -13.69 -2.67 24.19
C GLY A 243 -13.56 -3.12 25.64
N ASP A 244 -14.68 -3.32 26.30
CA ASP A 244 -14.76 -3.59 27.76
C ASP A 244 -13.95 -4.80 28.23
N LYS A 245 -13.85 -5.82 27.40
CA LYS A 245 -13.03 -7.03 27.67
C LYS A 245 -12.06 -7.24 26.53
N PRO A 246 -10.88 -6.58 26.58
CA PRO A 246 -9.91 -6.63 25.50
C PRO A 246 -9.32 -8.04 25.36
N ILE A 247 -9.46 -8.62 24.17
CA ILE A 247 -8.89 -9.93 23.78
C ILE A 247 -7.79 -9.78 22.73
N ALA A 248 -7.53 -8.55 22.26
CA ALA A 248 -6.45 -8.25 21.32
C ALA A 248 -5.63 -7.05 21.78
N TYR A 249 -4.34 -7.09 21.51
CA TYR A 249 -3.42 -5.94 21.69
C TYR A 249 -3.55 -4.95 20.53
N HIS A 250 -3.66 -5.48 19.32
CA HIS A 250 -3.87 -4.71 18.10
C HIS A 250 -5.11 -5.23 17.40
N ALA A 251 -5.90 -4.30 16.90
CA ALA A 251 -7.04 -4.54 16.03
C ALA A 251 -7.02 -3.44 14.96
N ILE A 252 -6.54 -3.76 13.76
CA ILE A 252 -6.31 -2.79 12.67
C ILE A 252 -7.06 -3.26 11.43
N ALA A 253 -8.04 -2.48 10.96
CA ALA A 253 -8.65 -2.66 9.66
C ALA A 253 -8.12 -1.61 8.68
N GLN A 254 -7.74 -2.04 7.49
CA GLN A 254 -7.20 -1.16 6.45
C GLN A 254 -7.76 -1.54 5.09
N VAL A 255 -8.05 -0.51 4.29
CA VAL A 255 -8.33 -0.64 2.86
C VAL A 255 -7.22 0.03 2.08
N GLN A 256 -6.71 -0.65 1.05
CA GLN A 256 -5.74 -0.12 0.10
C GLN A 256 -6.23 -0.39 -1.31
N TRP A 257 -6.17 0.62 -2.17
CA TRP A 257 -6.42 0.40 -3.59
C TRP A 257 -5.22 -0.25 -4.25
N THR A 258 -5.53 -1.15 -5.16
CA THR A 258 -4.54 -1.86 -5.98
C THR A 258 -5.08 -1.96 -7.42
N PRO A 259 -4.24 -2.18 -8.42
CA PRO A 259 -4.72 -2.40 -9.79
C PRO A 259 -5.68 -3.59 -9.96
N VAL A 260 -5.73 -4.47 -8.98
CA VAL A 260 -6.56 -5.68 -9.00
C VAL A 260 -7.79 -5.59 -8.11
N GLY A 261 -8.07 -4.43 -7.51
CA GLY A 261 -9.22 -4.20 -6.65
C GLY A 261 -8.87 -3.54 -5.31
N SER A 262 -9.84 -3.45 -4.42
CA SER A 262 -9.66 -2.92 -3.08
C SER A 262 -9.21 -4.03 -2.13
N GLU A 263 -7.96 -3.96 -1.67
CA GLU A 263 -7.39 -4.87 -0.68
C GLU A 263 -7.93 -4.51 0.70
N LEU A 264 -8.65 -5.41 1.35
CA LEU A 264 -9.15 -5.28 2.71
C LEU A 264 -8.36 -6.20 3.65
N SER A 265 -7.80 -5.63 4.70
CA SER A 265 -7.00 -6.33 5.71
C SER A 265 -7.58 -6.10 7.10
N LEU A 266 -7.85 -7.17 7.84
CA LEU A 266 -8.16 -7.14 9.28
C LEU A 266 -7.01 -7.85 10.00
N TYR A 267 -6.25 -7.12 10.79
CA TYR A 267 -5.12 -7.66 11.54
C TYR A 267 -5.37 -7.58 13.04
N ALA A 268 -5.20 -8.70 13.73
CA ALA A 268 -5.25 -8.77 15.18
C ALA A 268 -4.00 -9.43 15.77
N ALA A 269 -3.52 -8.89 16.90
CA ALA A 269 -2.52 -9.52 17.74
C ALA A 269 -3.17 -9.88 19.08
N THR A 270 -3.24 -11.17 19.40
CA THR A 270 -3.92 -11.71 20.59
C THR A 270 -2.98 -12.55 21.45
N MET A 271 -3.39 -12.87 22.67
CA MET A 271 -2.79 -14.02 23.34
C MET A 271 -3.21 -15.31 22.63
N PRO A 272 -2.39 -16.40 22.68
CA PRO A 272 -2.73 -17.65 22.00
C PRO A 272 -4.11 -18.21 22.39
N ASN A 273 -4.48 -18.11 23.67
CA ASN A 273 -5.78 -18.61 24.18
C ASN A 273 -6.98 -17.77 23.70
N ASP A 274 -6.76 -16.52 23.34
CA ASP A 274 -7.83 -15.59 22.90
C ASP A 274 -8.05 -15.61 21.38
N PHE A 275 -7.12 -16.21 20.63
CA PHE A 275 -7.15 -16.20 19.17
C PHE A 275 -8.44 -16.78 18.58
N ALA A 276 -8.87 -17.96 19.08
CA ALA A 276 -10.07 -18.62 18.60
C ALA A 276 -11.31 -17.73 18.80
N ILE A 277 -11.40 -17.06 19.95
CA ILE A 277 -12.49 -16.15 20.29
C ILE A 277 -12.47 -14.92 19.37
N ALA A 278 -11.29 -14.31 19.15
CA ALA A 278 -11.15 -13.16 18.27
C ALA A 278 -11.56 -13.48 16.83
N ARG A 279 -11.15 -14.64 16.31
CA ARG A 279 -11.52 -15.13 14.99
C ARG A 279 -13.04 -15.36 14.87
N GLN A 280 -13.63 -16.06 15.82
CA GLN A 280 -15.08 -16.33 15.84
C GLN A 280 -15.89 -15.04 15.86
N LYS A 281 -15.55 -14.09 16.75
CA LYS A 281 -16.22 -12.78 16.84
C LYS A 281 -16.11 -11.99 15.53
N THR A 282 -14.95 -12.04 14.87
CA THR A 282 -14.78 -11.36 13.57
C THR A 282 -15.67 -11.97 12.49
N GLN A 283 -15.72 -13.30 12.40
CA GLN A 283 -16.60 -14.00 11.45
C GLN A 283 -18.07 -13.70 11.71
N GLN A 284 -18.49 -13.67 12.99
CA GLN A 284 -19.84 -13.27 13.36
C GLN A 284 -20.14 -11.84 12.93
N LEU A 285 -19.23 -10.89 13.19
CA LEU A 285 -19.39 -9.49 12.78
C LEU A 285 -19.56 -9.35 11.26
N LEU A 286 -18.71 -9.99 10.45
CA LEU A 286 -18.83 -9.97 8.99
C LEU A 286 -20.18 -10.57 8.52
N SER A 287 -20.64 -11.64 9.18
CA SER A 287 -21.96 -12.22 8.92
C SER A 287 -23.11 -11.27 9.29
N GLU A 288 -22.97 -10.52 10.38
CA GLU A 288 -23.97 -9.50 10.78
C GLU A 288 -24.03 -8.35 9.77
N LEU A 289 -22.87 -7.84 9.33
CA LEU A 289 -22.79 -6.80 8.31
C LEU A 289 -23.42 -7.26 6.98
N SER A 290 -23.19 -8.50 6.57
CA SER A 290 -23.79 -9.06 5.35
C SER A 290 -25.31 -9.21 5.43
N ARG A 291 -25.86 -9.24 6.65
CA ARG A 291 -27.33 -9.25 6.91
C ARG A 291 -27.92 -7.85 7.08
N GLY A 292 -27.10 -6.80 6.96
CA GLY A 292 -27.54 -5.41 7.11
C GLY A 292 -27.70 -4.95 8.55
N ARG A 293 -27.10 -5.64 9.51
CA ARG A 293 -27.11 -5.21 10.93
C ARG A 293 -26.10 -4.09 11.14
N ILE A 294 -26.42 -2.92 10.61
CA ILE A 294 -25.64 -1.69 10.69
C ILE A 294 -26.58 -0.60 11.17
N SER A 295 -26.23 0.11 12.24
CA SER A 295 -27.00 1.27 12.69
C SER A 295 -26.76 2.48 11.77
N GLY A 296 -27.75 3.38 11.71
CA GLY A 296 -27.60 4.63 10.95
C GLY A 296 -26.42 5.45 11.42
N ASP A 297 -26.23 5.59 12.73
CA ASP A 297 -25.16 6.38 13.33
C ASP A 297 -23.76 5.80 13.00
N GLU A 298 -23.62 4.46 13.06
CA GLU A 298 -22.35 3.80 12.68
C GLU A 298 -22.04 4.03 11.20
N PHE A 299 -23.04 3.91 10.34
CA PHE A 299 -22.88 4.08 8.91
C PHE A 299 -22.52 5.52 8.55
N ASP A 300 -23.23 6.50 9.11
CA ASP A 300 -22.98 7.91 8.87
C ASP A 300 -21.63 8.35 9.42
N ARG A 301 -21.22 7.82 10.56
CA ARG A 301 -19.86 8.02 11.09
C ARG A 301 -18.81 7.45 10.13
N ALA A 302 -19.00 6.24 9.64
CA ALA A 302 -18.06 5.60 8.71
C ALA A 302 -17.92 6.40 7.40
N LYS A 303 -19.01 6.92 6.85
CA LYS A 303 -18.97 7.81 5.66
C LYS A 303 -18.18 9.06 5.93
N ARG A 304 -18.44 9.78 7.03
CA ARG A 304 -17.68 10.99 7.39
C ARG A 304 -16.18 10.72 7.56
N LEU A 305 -15.82 9.58 8.18
CA LEU A 305 -14.42 9.21 8.33
C LEU A 305 -13.76 8.85 7.00
N ALA A 306 -14.47 8.17 6.11
CA ALA A 306 -13.98 7.86 4.76
C ALA A 306 -13.72 9.14 3.93
N GLU A 307 -14.64 10.12 3.99
CA GLU A 307 -14.44 11.43 3.35
C GLU A 307 -13.24 12.17 3.95
N LEU A 308 -13.13 12.21 5.29
CA LEU A 308 -12.02 12.85 5.97
C LEU A 308 -10.68 12.21 5.59
N LYS A 309 -10.62 10.89 5.55
CA LYS A 309 -9.42 10.14 5.16
C LYS A 309 -9.03 10.41 3.71
N PHE A 310 -10.01 10.51 2.80
CA PHE A 310 -9.75 10.90 1.42
C PHE A 310 -9.21 12.34 1.32
N ALA A 311 -9.77 13.28 2.09
CA ALA A 311 -9.29 14.66 2.16
C ALA A 311 -7.87 14.74 2.76
N GLN A 312 -7.60 13.99 3.83
CA GLN A 312 -6.27 13.93 4.46
C GLN A 312 -5.20 13.36 3.52
N MET A 313 -5.55 12.37 2.70
CA MET A 313 -4.63 11.80 1.72
C MET A 313 -4.13 12.87 0.74
N LYS A 314 -4.97 13.85 0.38
CA LYS A 314 -4.57 14.96 -0.50
C LYS A 314 -3.53 15.90 0.12
N SER A 315 -3.39 15.92 1.44
CA SER A 315 -2.38 16.75 2.13
C SER A 315 -0.97 16.13 2.13
N ASP A 316 -0.85 14.83 1.91
CA ASP A 316 0.44 14.15 1.70
C ASP A 316 0.68 13.99 0.21
N ILE A 317 1.50 14.87 -0.36
CA ILE A 317 1.76 14.92 -1.81
C ILE A 317 2.34 13.62 -2.36
N VAL A 318 3.11 12.86 -1.58
CA VAL A 318 3.70 11.57 -1.98
C VAL A 318 2.64 10.48 -1.96
N ALA A 319 1.88 10.38 -0.86
CA ALA A 319 0.81 9.39 -0.73
C ALA A 319 -0.32 9.65 -1.75
N PHE A 320 -0.69 10.90 -1.95
CA PHE A 320 -1.67 11.32 -2.95
C PHE A 320 -1.26 10.87 -4.35
N ASN A 321 -0.06 11.27 -4.78
CA ASN A 321 0.41 10.99 -6.13
C ASN A 321 0.59 9.48 -6.38
N ARG A 322 1.12 8.75 -5.40
CA ARG A 322 1.19 7.30 -5.45
C ARG A 322 -0.19 6.66 -5.60
N THR A 323 -1.15 7.09 -4.79
CA THR A 323 -2.48 6.47 -4.78
C THR A 323 -3.25 6.79 -6.06
N LEU A 324 -3.11 8.01 -6.57
CA LEU A 324 -3.69 8.39 -7.87
C LEU A 324 -3.04 7.62 -9.02
N ALA A 325 -1.72 7.41 -9.00
CA ALA A 325 -1.04 6.58 -10.00
C ALA A 325 -1.54 5.12 -9.97
N ILE A 326 -1.74 4.53 -8.77
CA ILE A 326 -2.33 3.20 -8.61
C ILE A 326 -3.76 3.15 -9.20
N TRP A 327 -4.56 4.19 -8.93
CA TRP A 327 -5.91 4.33 -9.47
C TRP A 327 -5.92 4.33 -10.99
N LEU A 328 -5.07 5.15 -11.60
CA LEU A 328 -4.96 5.24 -13.06
C LEU A 328 -4.43 3.93 -13.69
N VAL A 329 -3.43 3.29 -13.07
CA VAL A 329 -2.91 1.97 -13.50
C VAL A 329 -3.99 0.90 -13.44
N SER A 330 -4.96 1.00 -12.54
CA SER A 330 -6.11 0.09 -12.48
C SER A 330 -7.11 0.25 -13.63
N GLY A 331 -6.87 1.20 -14.54
CA GLY A 331 -7.77 1.52 -15.67
C GLY A 331 -8.94 2.43 -15.28
N ARG A 332 -8.92 2.99 -14.07
CA ARG A 332 -9.92 3.95 -13.61
C ARG A 332 -9.61 5.35 -14.10
N ARG A 333 -10.63 6.19 -14.18
CA ARG A 333 -10.56 7.55 -14.72
C ARG A 333 -10.31 8.57 -13.60
N LEU A 334 -9.78 9.74 -13.97
CA LEU A 334 -9.54 10.83 -13.03
C LEU A 334 -10.86 11.42 -12.49
N ASP A 335 -11.89 11.55 -13.35
CA ASP A 335 -13.19 12.06 -12.91
C ASP A 335 -13.90 11.13 -11.91
N GLU A 336 -13.70 9.80 -12.00
CA GLU A 336 -14.16 8.85 -10.96
C GLU A 336 -13.45 9.12 -9.62
N TRP A 337 -12.14 9.42 -9.66
CA TRP A 337 -11.40 9.81 -8.46
C TRP A 337 -11.92 11.10 -7.84
N GLU A 338 -12.18 12.11 -8.65
CA GLU A 338 -12.67 13.41 -8.21
C GLU A 338 -14.09 13.31 -7.63
N ASN A 339 -14.92 12.42 -8.18
CA ASN A 339 -16.29 12.17 -7.72
C ASN A 339 -16.38 11.25 -6.49
N LEU A 340 -15.31 10.57 -6.10
CA LEU A 340 -15.34 9.59 -5.01
C LEU A 340 -15.91 10.13 -3.69
N PRO A 341 -15.63 11.38 -3.24
CA PRO A 341 -16.30 11.92 -2.06
C PRO A 341 -17.82 12.03 -2.20
N ALA A 342 -18.33 12.36 -3.40
CA ALA A 342 -19.77 12.39 -3.66
C ALA A 342 -20.37 10.98 -3.61
N GLU A 343 -19.69 9.99 -4.18
CA GLU A 343 -20.09 8.57 -4.11
C GLU A 343 -20.12 8.06 -2.66
N ILE A 344 -19.12 8.42 -1.84
CA ILE A 344 -19.11 8.09 -0.40
C ILE A 344 -20.34 8.69 0.30
N ARG A 345 -20.66 9.97 0.05
CA ARG A 345 -21.83 10.63 0.65
C ARG A 345 -23.15 9.99 0.23
N SER A 346 -23.29 9.65 -1.03
CA SER A 346 -24.53 9.08 -1.59
C SER A 346 -24.70 7.59 -1.31
N LEU A 347 -23.64 6.88 -0.86
CA LEU A 347 -23.68 5.47 -0.57
C LEU A 347 -24.81 5.12 0.42
N SER A 348 -25.61 4.13 0.09
CA SER A 348 -26.66 3.61 0.96
C SER A 348 -26.20 2.36 1.73
N VAL A 349 -26.89 2.07 2.86
CA VAL A 349 -26.66 0.81 3.61
C VAL A 349 -26.88 -0.42 2.74
N LYS A 350 -27.85 -0.39 1.81
CA LYS A 350 -28.14 -1.49 0.89
C LYS A 350 -26.97 -1.78 -0.03
N GLU A 351 -26.32 -0.75 -0.58
CA GLU A 351 -25.13 -0.89 -1.44
C GLU A 351 -23.94 -1.40 -0.64
N LEU A 352 -23.69 -0.88 0.58
CA LEU A 352 -22.65 -1.40 1.45
C LEU A 352 -22.87 -2.89 1.78
N VAL A 353 -24.10 -3.29 2.10
CA VAL A 353 -24.46 -4.70 2.36
C VAL A 353 -24.22 -5.57 1.11
N ALA A 354 -24.59 -5.08 -0.07
CA ALA A 354 -24.34 -5.78 -1.33
C ALA A 354 -22.82 -5.96 -1.56
N PHE A 355 -22.03 -4.92 -1.29
CA PHE A 355 -20.57 -4.99 -1.36
C PHE A 355 -20.01 -6.02 -0.37
N VAL A 356 -20.44 -6.01 0.90
CA VAL A 356 -19.99 -7.00 1.91
C VAL A 356 -20.32 -8.43 1.48
N ARG A 357 -21.50 -8.66 0.88
CA ARG A 357 -21.90 -9.98 0.35
C ARG A 357 -21.06 -10.43 -0.86
N SER A 358 -20.56 -9.48 -1.63
CA SER A 358 -19.73 -9.76 -2.81
C SER A 358 -18.26 -10.01 -2.48
N LEU A 359 -17.83 -9.82 -1.22
CA LEU A 359 -16.45 -10.07 -0.83
C LEU A 359 -16.05 -11.51 -1.13
N PRO A 360 -14.94 -11.73 -1.84
CA PRO A 360 -14.41 -13.07 -2.06
C PRO A 360 -14.02 -13.75 -0.75
N SER A 361 -13.89 -15.07 -0.79
CA SER A 361 -13.37 -15.83 0.33
C SER A 361 -12.02 -15.29 0.79
N ALA A 362 -11.90 -14.98 2.06
CA ALA A 362 -10.68 -14.39 2.59
C ALA A 362 -9.56 -15.40 2.72
N THR A 363 -8.33 -14.93 2.51
CA THR A 363 -7.11 -15.62 2.91
C THR A 363 -6.84 -15.31 4.38
N GLU A 364 -6.67 -16.33 5.20
CA GLU A 364 -6.33 -16.18 6.60
C GLU A 364 -4.91 -16.67 6.85
N ILE A 365 -4.07 -15.83 7.45
CA ILE A 365 -2.71 -16.18 7.82
C ILE A 365 -2.54 -15.97 9.32
N THR A 366 -2.04 -17.00 9.99
CA THR A 366 -1.79 -16.98 11.43
C THR A 366 -0.32 -17.23 11.68
N ALA A 367 0.33 -16.34 12.44
CA ALA A 367 1.66 -16.54 12.99
C ALA A 367 1.56 -16.79 14.48
N MET A 368 1.92 -17.99 14.90
CA MET A 368 1.91 -18.42 16.30
C MET A 368 3.28 -18.26 16.93
N PRO A 369 3.37 -18.11 18.26
CA PRO A 369 4.63 -18.13 19.02
C PRO A 369 5.52 -19.31 18.73
#